data_98c991976ceb9c81c76c41768b62d6f0
#
_entry.id   98c991976ceb9c81c76c41768b62d6f0
#
_cell.length_a   1.000
_cell.length_b   1.000
_cell.length_c   1.000
_cell.angle_alpha   90.00
_cell.angle_beta   90.00
_cell.angle_gamma   90.00
#
_symmetry.space_group_name_H-M   'P 1'
#
loop_
_entity.id
_entity.type
_entity.pdbx_description
1 polymer ?
#
loop_
_entity_poly.entity_id
_entity_poly.type
_entity_poly.pdbx_seq_one_letter_code
_entity_poly.pdbx_strand_id
1 'polypeptide(L)'
;RGKQISMIFQEPMASLNPVFTIGEQIEEVYRLHKSCTRKQAKAKTKDILDEVGIQPDRMKAYPHEFSGGMRQRVMIAIALANEPKLLIADEPTTALDATTSKQIIDLLIAARNRRSMSMLFISHDIGVVQSIADEVCVMRRGEIVEHGSVVQVLQKPSHPYTKALLACRPTMYERKKRLQTIPIGI
;
A
#
# COMPACT_ATOMS: atom_id res chain seq x y z
N ARG A 1 -5.77 -7.33 16.05
CA ARG A 1 -6.12 -6.50 14.91
C ARG A 1 -5.89 -5.04 15.27
N GLY A 2 -5.28 -4.23 14.36
CA GLY A 2 -4.99 -2.81 14.60
C GLY A 2 -3.76 -2.51 15.48
N LYS A 3 -3.19 -3.48 16.20
CA LYS A 3 -2.00 -3.32 17.05
C LYS A 3 -0.75 -3.97 16.44
N GLN A 4 -0.82 -5.26 16.14
CA GLN A 4 0.30 -6.01 15.55
C GLN A 4 0.17 -6.20 14.04
N ILE A 5 -1.04 -6.19 13.52
CA ILE A 5 -1.37 -6.30 12.11
C ILE A 5 -2.22 -5.10 11.74
N SER A 6 -1.78 -4.31 10.79
CA SER A 6 -2.50 -3.19 10.21
C SER A 6 -2.75 -3.41 8.73
N MET A 7 -3.77 -2.75 8.19
CA MET A 7 -4.15 -2.88 6.79
C MET A 7 -4.43 -1.51 6.17
N ILE A 8 -3.92 -1.33 4.96
CA ILE A 8 -4.26 -0.24 4.06
C ILE A 8 -5.24 -0.81 3.04
N PHE A 9 -6.44 -0.24 2.96
CA PHE A 9 -7.50 -0.69 2.06
C PHE A 9 -7.37 -0.02 0.69
N GLN A 10 -7.94 -0.65 -0.33
CA GLN A 10 -7.91 -0.21 -1.71
C GLN A 10 -8.53 1.18 -1.93
N GLU A 11 -9.60 1.52 -1.20
CA GLU A 11 -10.32 2.78 -1.36
C GLU A 11 -10.16 3.72 -0.16
N PRO A 12 -9.35 4.80 -0.26
CA PRO A 12 -9.16 5.76 0.82
C PRO A 12 -10.46 6.48 1.24
N MET A 13 -11.37 6.70 0.28
CA MET A 13 -12.63 7.39 0.54
C MET A 13 -13.58 6.60 1.43
N ALA A 14 -13.60 5.28 1.28
CA ALA A 14 -14.43 4.40 2.10
C ALA A 14 -13.86 4.16 3.50
N SER A 15 -12.55 4.40 3.67
CA SER A 15 -11.84 4.07 4.92
C SER A 15 -11.70 5.25 5.87
N LEU A 16 -11.71 6.49 5.37
CA LEU A 16 -11.65 7.71 6.20
C LEU A 16 -13.08 8.19 6.52
N ASN A 17 -13.32 8.44 7.80
CA ASN A 17 -14.61 9.00 8.22
C ASN A 17 -14.68 10.50 7.83
N PRO A 18 -15.64 10.93 6.98
CA PRO A 18 -15.69 12.29 6.46
C PRO A 18 -16.07 13.36 7.50
N VAL A 19 -16.66 12.96 8.63
CA VAL A 19 -17.15 13.91 9.66
C VAL A 19 -16.13 14.17 10.77
N PHE A 20 -14.99 13.48 10.78
CA PHE A 20 -13.88 13.71 11.70
C PHE A 20 -12.67 14.28 10.99
N THR A 21 -11.93 15.13 11.68
CA THR A 21 -10.66 15.64 11.16
C THR A 21 -9.61 14.51 11.05
N ILE A 22 -8.61 14.72 10.21
CA ILE A 22 -7.52 13.76 10.06
C ILE A 22 -6.81 13.50 11.39
N GLY A 23 -6.59 14.57 12.17
CA GLY A 23 -5.95 14.45 13.47
C GLY A 23 -6.74 13.61 14.46
N GLU A 24 -8.06 13.79 14.53
CA GLU A 24 -8.92 13.02 15.43
C GLU A 24 -8.88 11.52 15.11
N GLN A 25 -8.91 11.16 13.83
CA GLN A 25 -8.86 9.77 13.39
C GLN A 25 -7.51 9.10 13.72
N ILE A 26 -6.39 9.81 13.60
CA ILE A 26 -5.07 9.29 13.98
C ILE A 26 -4.91 9.25 15.50
N GLU A 27 -5.34 10.30 16.23
CA GLU A 27 -5.30 10.35 17.70
C GLU A 27 -6.10 9.21 18.34
N GLU A 28 -7.24 8.83 17.73
CA GLU A 28 -8.07 7.72 18.19
C GLU A 28 -7.27 6.41 18.20
N VAL A 29 -6.49 6.13 17.15
CA VAL A 29 -5.66 4.93 17.06
C VAL A 29 -4.65 4.85 18.21
N TYR A 30 -3.98 5.97 18.52
CA TYR A 30 -3.04 6.01 19.64
C TYR A 30 -3.73 5.83 20.99
N ARG A 31 -4.92 6.40 21.18
CA ARG A 31 -5.66 6.31 22.43
C ARG A 31 -6.22 4.92 22.67
N LEU A 32 -6.69 4.24 21.63
CA LEU A 32 -7.24 2.89 21.74
C LEU A 32 -6.18 1.82 22.05
N HIS A 33 -4.97 1.98 21.52
CA HIS A 33 -4.00 0.89 21.54
C HIS A 33 -2.74 1.16 22.38
N LYS A 34 -2.43 2.41 22.70
CA LYS A 34 -1.17 2.78 23.39
C LYS A 34 -1.34 3.49 24.74
N SER A 35 -2.53 3.51 25.33
CA SER A 35 -2.80 4.16 26.62
C SER A 35 -2.19 5.59 26.73
N CYS A 36 -2.27 6.36 25.65
CA CYS A 36 -1.70 7.69 25.53
C CYS A 36 -2.65 8.74 26.11
N THR A 37 -2.12 9.74 26.81
CA THR A 37 -2.88 10.96 27.11
C THR A 37 -3.20 11.70 25.81
N ARG A 38 -4.24 12.55 25.82
CA ARG A 38 -4.62 13.38 24.67
C ARG A 38 -3.45 14.24 24.14
N LYS A 39 -2.65 14.79 25.05
CA LYS A 39 -1.46 15.59 24.68
C LYS A 39 -0.41 14.75 23.97
N GLN A 40 -0.16 13.54 24.46
CA GLN A 40 0.80 12.61 23.84
C GLN A 40 0.30 12.10 22.47
N ALA A 41 -0.98 11.74 22.37
CA ALA A 41 -1.59 11.33 21.09
C ALA A 41 -1.45 12.43 20.04
N LYS A 42 -1.76 13.70 20.42
CA LYS A 42 -1.60 14.84 19.53
C LYS A 42 -0.16 15.07 19.06
N ALA A 43 0.84 14.92 19.95
CA ALA A 43 2.24 15.03 19.56
C ALA A 43 2.62 13.96 18.55
N LYS A 44 2.31 12.67 18.86
CA LYS A 44 2.57 11.53 17.95
C LYS A 44 1.84 11.65 16.61
N THR A 45 0.63 12.27 16.60
CA THR A 45 -0.10 12.53 15.37
C THR A 45 0.65 13.51 14.47
N LYS A 46 1.27 14.55 15.05
CA LYS A 46 2.11 15.47 14.28
C LYS A 46 3.33 14.76 13.69
N ASP A 47 4.01 13.94 14.50
CA ASP A 47 5.19 13.22 14.08
C ASP A 47 4.89 12.25 12.92
N ILE A 48 3.78 11.48 13.00
CA ILE A 48 3.41 10.54 11.95
C ILE A 48 2.92 11.25 10.68
N LEU A 49 2.26 12.39 10.78
CA LEU A 49 1.88 13.20 9.62
C LEU A 49 3.10 13.72 8.88
N ASP A 50 4.09 14.24 9.60
CA ASP A 50 5.35 14.68 9.03
C ASP A 50 6.08 13.52 8.34
N GLU A 51 6.12 12.36 8.98
CA GLU A 51 6.71 11.15 8.42
C GLU A 51 6.12 10.73 7.07
N VAL A 52 4.79 10.87 6.90
CA VAL A 52 4.13 10.56 5.63
C VAL A 52 4.12 11.73 4.64
N GLY A 53 4.81 12.84 4.96
CA GLY A 53 4.92 14.02 4.12
C GLY A 53 3.67 14.88 4.08
N ILE A 54 2.92 14.93 5.18
CA ILE A 54 1.78 15.85 5.39
C ILE A 54 2.17 16.85 6.47
N GLN A 55 1.99 18.15 6.18
CA GLN A 55 2.27 19.20 7.17
C GLN A 55 1.43 19.00 8.44
N PRO A 56 2.03 19.03 9.64
CA PRO A 56 1.34 18.72 10.90
C PRO A 56 0.16 19.65 11.24
N ASP A 57 0.13 20.88 10.73
CA ASP A 57 -0.97 21.82 10.92
C ASP A 57 -2.24 21.41 10.17
N ARG A 58 -2.11 20.58 9.12
CA ARG A 58 -3.22 19.99 8.38
C ARG A 58 -4.00 18.94 9.18
N MET A 59 -3.57 18.59 10.40
CA MET A 59 -4.31 17.66 11.25
C MET A 59 -5.74 18.11 11.58
N LYS A 60 -6.04 19.43 11.44
CA LYS A 60 -7.38 19.99 11.67
C LYS A 60 -8.29 19.90 10.44
N ALA A 61 -7.74 19.56 9.29
CA ALA A 61 -8.49 19.45 8.04
C ALA A 61 -9.30 18.14 7.97
N TYR A 62 -10.35 18.16 7.20
CA TYR A 62 -11.22 17.01 6.93
C TYR A 62 -10.75 16.24 5.70
N PRO A 63 -11.13 14.95 5.55
CA PRO A 63 -10.73 14.13 4.40
C PRO A 63 -11.04 14.74 3.03
N HIS A 64 -12.14 15.45 2.88
CA HIS A 64 -12.55 16.08 1.62
C HIS A 64 -11.64 17.24 1.18
N GLU A 65 -10.85 17.81 2.10
CA GLU A 65 -9.88 18.87 1.81
C GLU A 65 -8.53 18.35 1.30
N PHE A 66 -8.39 17.02 1.14
CA PHE A 66 -7.16 16.36 0.70
C PHE A 66 -7.30 15.77 -0.70
N SER A 67 -6.23 15.82 -1.50
CA SER A 67 -6.14 15.08 -2.76
C SER A 67 -6.13 13.56 -2.52
N GLY A 68 -6.33 12.76 -3.58
CA GLY A 68 -6.29 11.29 -3.49
C GLY A 68 -4.99 10.77 -2.86
N GLY A 69 -3.86 11.25 -3.34
CA GLY A 69 -2.55 10.88 -2.80
C GLY A 69 -2.32 11.32 -1.35
N MET A 70 -2.85 12.49 -0.96
CA MET A 70 -2.80 12.92 0.44
C MET A 70 -3.67 12.05 1.34
N ARG A 71 -4.87 11.66 0.91
CA ARG A 71 -5.73 10.73 1.66
C ARG A 71 -5.05 9.37 1.83
N GLN A 72 -4.38 8.89 0.78
CA GLN A 72 -3.59 7.65 0.85
C GLN A 72 -2.47 7.74 1.89
N ARG A 73 -1.75 8.87 1.95
CA ARG A 73 -0.73 9.13 2.98
C ARG A 73 -1.32 9.14 4.39
N VAL A 74 -2.52 9.69 4.57
CA VAL A 74 -3.25 9.64 5.85
C VAL A 74 -3.59 8.21 6.24
N MET A 75 -4.08 7.38 5.32
CA MET A 75 -4.34 5.96 5.61
C MET A 75 -3.08 5.20 6.00
N ILE A 76 -1.96 5.49 5.33
CA ILE A 76 -0.66 4.94 5.71
C ILE A 76 -0.27 5.40 7.12
N ALA A 77 -0.46 6.69 7.46
CA ALA A 77 -0.21 7.20 8.81
C ALA A 77 -1.05 6.46 9.88
N ILE A 78 -2.35 6.27 9.63
CA ILE A 78 -3.24 5.49 10.51
C ILE A 78 -2.74 4.05 10.67
N ALA A 79 -2.37 3.38 9.58
CA ALA A 79 -1.89 2.01 9.61
C ALA A 79 -0.55 1.87 10.36
N LEU A 80 0.35 2.86 10.26
CA LEU A 80 1.66 2.87 10.89
C LEU A 80 1.66 3.36 12.34
N ALA A 81 0.61 4.07 12.79
CA ALA A 81 0.53 4.70 14.11
C ALA A 81 0.80 3.74 15.28
N ASN A 82 0.41 2.48 15.15
CA ASN A 82 0.63 1.44 16.17
C ASN A 82 1.92 0.65 15.99
N GLU A 83 2.80 1.01 15.05
CA GLU A 83 4.04 0.28 14.79
C GLU A 83 3.79 -1.23 14.59
N PRO A 84 3.00 -1.60 13.57
CA PRO A 84 2.61 -2.98 13.36
C PRO A 84 3.83 -3.86 13.02
N LYS A 85 3.75 -5.15 13.35
CA LYS A 85 4.72 -6.16 12.90
C LYS A 85 4.47 -6.60 11.45
N LEU A 86 3.20 -6.55 11.03
CA LEU A 86 2.77 -6.87 9.67
C LEU A 86 1.87 -5.76 9.15
N LEU A 87 2.21 -5.22 8.00
CA LEU A 87 1.38 -4.32 7.21
C LEU A 87 0.83 -5.06 5.99
N ILE A 88 -0.49 -5.08 5.84
CA ILE A 88 -1.15 -5.55 4.63
C ILE A 88 -1.50 -4.31 3.79
N ALA A 89 -0.96 -4.20 2.60
CA ALA A 89 -1.23 -3.12 1.66
C ALA A 89 -2.00 -3.67 0.46
N ASP A 90 -3.30 -3.41 0.42
CA ASP A 90 -4.20 -3.91 -0.61
C ASP A 90 -4.38 -2.82 -1.68
N GLU A 91 -3.73 -3.01 -2.82
CA GLU A 91 -3.70 -2.10 -3.95
C GLU A 91 -3.48 -0.60 -3.57
N PRO A 92 -2.45 -0.26 -2.79
CA PRO A 92 -2.30 1.05 -2.17
C PRO A 92 -2.03 2.20 -3.16
N THR A 93 -1.85 1.90 -4.42
CA THR A 93 -1.56 2.87 -5.49
C THR A 93 -2.66 2.95 -6.56
N THR A 94 -3.74 2.19 -6.41
CA THR A 94 -4.88 2.22 -7.34
C THR A 94 -5.52 3.61 -7.37
N ALA A 95 -5.89 4.06 -8.56
CA ALA A 95 -6.47 5.39 -8.83
C ALA A 95 -5.54 6.60 -8.53
N LEU A 96 -4.22 6.37 -8.41
CA LEU A 96 -3.22 7.43 -8.32
C LEU A 96 -2.45 7.58 -9.64
N ASP A 97 -1.95 8.79 -9.91
CA ASP A 97 -1.03 9.01 -11.03
C ASP A 97 0.34 8.34 -10.76
N ALA A 98 1.12 8.14 -11.82
CA ALA A 98 2.40 7.42 -11.75
C ALA A 98 3.40 8.06 -10.78
N THR A 99 3.45 9.38 -10.69
CA THR A 99 4.36 10.11 -9.81
C THR A 99 3.97 9.92 -8.35
N THR A 100 2.69 10.10 -8.04
CA THR A 100 2.14 9.90 -6.70
C THR A 100 2.26 8.43 -6.29
N SER A 101 1.98 7.48 -7.20
CA SER A 101 2.14 6.04 -6.96
C SER A 101 3.57 5.70 -6.55
N LYS A 102 4.57 6.20 -7.27
CA LYS A 102 5.98 6.02 -6.92
C LYS A 102 6.29 6.57 -5.52
N GLN A 103 5.83 7.77 -5.20
CA GLN A 103 6.03 8.36 -3.87
C GLN A 103 5.42 7.53 -2.75
N ILE A 104 4.25 6.92 -2.97
CA ILE A 104 3.61 6.02 -2.00
C ILE A 104 4.42 4.74 -1.81
N ILE A 105 4.93 4.15 -2.89
CA ILE A 105 5.80 2.97 -2.83
C ILE A 105 7.08 3.27 -2.04
N ASP A 106 7.77 4.39 -2.36
CA ASP A 106 8.99 4.81 -1.69
C ASP A 106 8.74 5.04 -0.18
N LEU A 107 7.60 5.64 0.18
CA LEU A 107 7.17 5.83 1.56
C LEU A 107 6.97 4.49 2.29
N LEU A 108 6.31 3.51 1.66
CA LEU A 108 6.07 2.18 2.25
C LEU A 108 7.37 1.41 2.45
N ILE A 109 8.29 1.45 1.48
CA ILE A 109 9.62 0.84 1.59
C ILE A 109 10.41 1.48 2.75
N ALA A 110 10.44 2.81 2.83
CA ALA A 110 11.11 3.52 3.91
C ALA A 110 10.52 3.18 5.28
N ALA A 111 9.19 3.11 5.39
CA ALA A 111 8.50 2.74 6.61
C ALA A 111 8.80 1.28 7.03
N ARG A 112 8.79 0.33 6.07
CA ARG A 112 9.16 -1.08 6.29
C ARG A 112 10.57 -1.19 6.87
N ASN A 113 11.53 -0.55 6.23
CA ASN A 113 12.94 -0.63 6.64
C ASN A 113 13.18 0.01 8.02
N ARG A 114 12.57 1.17 8.28
CA ARG A 114 12.73 1.89 9.56
C ARG A 114 12.16 1.11 10.75
N ARG A 115 11.08 0.36 10.54
CA ARG A 115 10.36 -0.38 11.60
C ARG A 115 10.69 -1.86 11.65
N SER A 116 11.51 -2.37 10.71
CA SER A 116 11.78 -3.80 10.55
C SER A 116 10.49 -4.63 10.54
N MET A 117 9.44 -4.12 9.86
CA MET A 117 8.15 -4.80 9.78
C MET A 117 8.06 -5.64 8.51
N SER A 118 7.28 -6.72 8.57
CA SER A 118 6.89 -7.49 7.39
C SER A 118 5.78 -6.76 6.64
N MET A 119 5.74 -6.92 5.31
CA MET A 119 4.70 -6.34 4.47
C MET A 119 4.14 -7.37 3.50
N LEU A 120 2.82 -7.53 3.50
CA LEU A 120 2.08 -8.23 2.46
C LEU A 120 1.52 -7.19 1.50
N PHE A 121 2.11 -7.12 0.30
CA PHE A 121 1.74 -6.15 -0.72
C PHE A 121 0.93 -6.82 -1.81
N ILE A 122 -0.31 -6.37 -2.03
CA ILE A 122 -1.22 -6.89 -3.05
C ILE A 122 -1.29 -5.86 -4.17
N SER A 123 -1.03 -6.27 -5.40
CA SER A 123 -1.09 -5.40 -6.58
C SER A 123 -1.26 -6.23 -7.86
N HIS A 124 -1.90 -5.62 -8.85
CA HIS A 124 -1.92 -6.10 -10.23
C HIS A 124 -0.77 -5.53 -11.08
N ASP A 125 0.00 -4.57 -10.55
CA ASP A 125 1.18 -4.00 -11.24
C ASP A 125 2.44 -4.81 -10.92
N ILE A 126 2.83 -5.66 -11.86
CA ILE A 126 4.03 -6.50 -11.74
C ILE A 126 5.31 -5.65 -11.60
N GLY A 127 5.36 -4.44 -12.19
CA GLY A 127 6.50 -3.54 -12.08
C GLY A 127 6.71 -3.07 -10.66
N VAL A 128 5.64 -2.73 -9.98
CA VAL A 128 5.66 -2.38 -8.57
C VAL A 128 6.08 -3.58 -7.73
N VAL A 129 5.45 -4.75 -7.94
CA VAL A 129 5.81 -5.98 -7.22
C VAL A 129 7.29 -6.29 -7.36
N GLN A 130 7.84 -6.19 -8.57
CA GLN A 130 9.27 -6.43 -8.84
C GLN A 130 10.20 -5.49 -8.06
N SER A 131 9.75 -4.27 -7.76
CA SER A 131 10.56 -3.25 -7.07
C SER A 131 10.53 -3.34 -5.54
N ILE A 132 9.52 -4.00 -4.96
CA ILE A 132 9.28 -3.97 -3.51
C ILE A 132 9.34 -5.35 -2.84
N ALA A 133 9.03 -6.42 -3.57
CA ALA A 133 8.85 -7.75 -3.01
C ALA A 133 10.16 -8.56 -2.98
N ASP A 134 10.32 -9.37 -1.96
CA ASP A 134 11.36 -10.39 -1.84
C ASP A 134 10.85 -11.74 -2.41
N GLU A 135 9.59 -12.07 -2.10
CA GLU A 135 8.88 -13.26 -2.58
C GLU A 135 7.55 -12.85 -3.23
N VAL A 136 7.08 -13.66 -4.17
CA VAL A 136 5.85 -13.44 -4.93
C VAL A 136 4.97 -14.69 -4.88
N CYS A 137 3.68 -14.46 -4.61
CA CYS A 137 2.62 -15.45 -4.81
C CYS A 137 1.73 -14.98 -5.96
N VAL A 138 1.60 -15.78 -7.01
CA VAL A 138 0.64 -15.55 -8.09
C VAL A 138 -0.65 -16.29 -7.77
N MET A 139 -1.74 -15.52 -7.70
CA MET A 139 -3.07 -16.07 -7.40
C MET A 139 -3.96 -16.04 -8.64
N ARG A 140 -4.80 -17.08 -8.78
CA ARG A 140 -5.84 -17.18 -9.80
C ARG A 140 -7.07 -17.87 -9.24
N ARG A 141 -8.23 -17.24 -9.36
CA ARG A 141 -9.53 -17.81 -8.89
C ARG A 141 -9.50 -18.27 -7.43
N GLY A 142 -8.76 -17.52 -6.57
CA GLY A 142 -8.65 -17.85 -5.14
C GLY A 142 -7.56 -18.88 -4.77
N GLU A 143 -6.85 -19.45 -5.76
CA GLU A 143 -5.78 -20.43 -5.56
C GLU A 143 -4.40 -19.83 -5.85
N ILE A 144 -3.38 -20.20 -5.07
CA ILE A 144 -1.99 -19.89 -5.36
C ILE A 144 -1.51 -20.86 -6.45
N VAL A 145 -1.23 -20.33 -7.65
CA VAL A 145 -0.79 -21.11 -8.80
C VAL A 145 0.72 -21.16 -8.94
N GLU A 146 1.43 -20.18 -8.39
CA GLU A 146 2.89 -20.13 -8.36
C GLU A 146 3.38 -19.31 -7.17
N HIS A 147 4.49 -19.72 -6.54
CA HIS A 147 5.12 -19.03 -5.42
C HIS A 147 6.63 -19.21 -5.48
N GLY A 148 7.37 -18.18 -5.09
CA GLY A 148 8.83 -18.22 -5.01
C GLY A 148 9.45 -16.84 -4.92
N SER A 149 10.77 -16.77 -5.01
CA SER A 149 11.46 -15.47 -5.07
C SER A 149 11.05 -14.68 -6.31
N VAL A 150 11.16 -13.34 -6.23
CA VAL A 150 10.88 -12.44 -7.36
C VAL A 150 11.59 -12.91 -8.64
N VAL A 151 12.86 -13.30 -8.53
CA VAL A 151 13.66 -13.77 -9.68
C VAL A 151 13.07 -15.04 -10.28
N GLN A 152 12.68 -16.01 -9.45
CA GLN A 152 12.11 -17.28 -9.93
C GLN A 152 10.78 -17.05 -10.63
N VAL A 153 9.84 -16.34 -9.98
CA VAL A 153 8.47 -16.19 -10.48
C VAL A 153 8.39 -15.22 -11.66
N LEU A 154 9.13 -14.11 -11.62
CA LEU A 154 9.01 -13.08 -12.66
C LEU A 154 10.00 -13.23 -13.82
N GLN A 155 11.15 -13.88 -13.63
CA GLN A 155 12.13 -14.07 -14.70
C GLN A 155 12.12 -15.48 -15.29
N LYS A 156 11.75 -16.51 -14.49
CA LYS A 156 11.72 -17.92 -14.89
C LYS A 156 10.41 -18.57 -14.48
N PRO A 157 9.24 -18.04 -14.90
CA PRO A 157 7.95 -18.59 -14.52
C PRO A 157 7.79 -20.02 -14.98
N SER A 158 7.25 -20.87 -14.12
CA SER A 158 6.95 -22.27 -14.45
C SER A 158 5.49 -22.44 -14.89
N HIS A 159 4.56 -21.78 -14.17
CA HIS A 159 3.14 -21.97 -14.40
C HIS A 159 2.64 -21.27 -15.69
N PRO A 160 1.80 -21.92 -16.52
CA PRO A 160 1.30 -21.33 -17.78
C PRO A 160 0.58 -20.00 -17.60
N TYR A 161 -0.20 -19.84 -16.52
CA TYR A 161 -0.90 -18.59 -16.22
C TYR A 161 0.08 -17.46 -15.92
N THR A 162 1.12 -17.70 -15.12
CA THR A 162 2.16 -16.70 -14.81
C THR A 162 2.88 -16.26 -16.09
N LYS A 163 3.22 -17.19 -16.98
CA LYS A 163 3.82 -16.90 -18.29
C LYS A 163 2.92 -15.99 -19.12
N ALA A 164 1.63 -16.34 -19.21
CA ALA A 164 0.66 -15.54 -19.95
C ALA A 164 0.49 -14.14 -19.33
N LEU A 165 0.40 -14.05 -18.01
CA LEU A 165 0.28 -12.76 -17.28
C LEU A 165 1.47 -11.85 -17.56
N LEU A 166 2.69 -12.38 -17.51
CA LEU A 166 3.91 -11.63 -17.81
C LEU A 166 4.01 -11.22 -19.28
N ALA A 167 3.56 -12.08 -20.22
CA ALA A 167 3.55 -11.78 -21.65
C ALA A 167 2.54 -10.67 -22.05
N CYS A 168 1.49 -10.48 -21.24
CA CYS A 168 0.50 -9.41 -21.44
C CYS A 168 1.00 -8.04 -20.97
N ARG A 169 2.17 -7.96 -20.30
CA ARG A 169 2.72 -6.70 -19.79
C ARG A 169 3.12 -5.78 -20.94
N PRO A 170 2.64 -4.53 -20.99
CA PRO A 170 3.14 -3.55 -21.95
C PRO A 170 4.62 -3.27 -21.67
N THR A 171 5.50 -3.56 -22.63
CA THR A 171 6.90 -3.15 -22.55
C THR A 171 7.06 -1.79 -23.22
N MET A 172 7.70 -0.82 -22.54
CA MET A 172 7.92 0.53 -23.11
C MET A 172 8.77 0.53 -24.38
N TYR A 173 9.47 -0.58 -24.66
CA TYR A 173 10.43 -0.69 -25.76
C TYR A 173 9.91 -1.39 -27.02
N GLU A 174 8.75 -2.07 -26.96
CA GLU A 174 8.19 -2.75 -28.13
C GLU A 174 6.78 -2.24 -28.44
N ARG A 175 6.63 -1.47 -29.52
CA ARG A 175 5.31 -1.17 -30.13
C ARG A 175 4.78 -2.44 -30.80
N LYS A 176 4.12 -3.30 -30.02
CA LYS A 176 3.37 -4.43 -30.60
C LYS A 176 2.10 -3.88 -31.23
N LYS A 177 1.81 -4.28 -32.50
CA LYS A 177 0.57 -3.92 -33.21
C LYS A 177 -0.69 -4.45 -32.49
N ARG A 178 -0.56 -5.45 -31.62
CA ARG A 178 -1.65 -6.03 -30.80
C ARG A 178 -1.06 -6.57 -29.51
N LEU A 179 -1.65 -6.18 -28.37
CA LEU A 179 -1.30 -6.77 -27.06
C LEU A 179 -1.75 -8.21 -27.01
N GLN A 180 -0.96 -9.08 -26.39
CA GLN A 180 -1.35 -10.45 -26.11
C GLN A 180 -2.41 -10.43 -25.01
N THR A 181 -3.42 -11.26 -25.13
CA THR A 181 -4.45 -11.47 -24.10
C THR A 181 -4.24 -12.85 -23.47
N ILE A 182 -4.61 -12.99 -22.21
CA ILE A 182 -4.58 -14.30 -21.54
C ILE A 182 -5.61 -15.21 -22.23
N PRO A 183 -5.20 -16.39 -22.74
CA PRO A 183 -6.13 -17.31 -23.38
C PRO A 183 -7.25 -17.74 -22.44
N ILE A 184 -8.48 -17.82 -22.97
CA ILE A 184 -9.64 -18.33 -22.24
C ILE A 184 -9.41 -19.83 -22.04
N GLY A 185 -9.14 -20.27 -20.81
CA GLY A 185 -8.94 -21.72 -20.51
C GLY A 185 -7.61 -22.10 -19.85
N ILE A 186 -6.67 -21.15 -19.73
CA ILE A 186 -5.46 -21.36 -18.91
C ILE A 186 -5.71 -20.96 -17.45
#